data_e66527cb06889b730ca2a1bb99b8f23c
#
_entry.id   e66527cb06889b730ca2a1bb99b8f23c
#
_cell.length_a   1.000
_cell.length_b   1.000
_cell.length_c   1.000
_cell.angle_alpha   90.00
_cell.angle_beta   90.00
_cell.angle_gamma   90.00
#
_symmetry.space_group_name_H-M   'P 1'
#
loop_
_entity.id
_entity.type
_entity.pdbx_description
1 polymer ?
#
loop_
_entity_poly.entity_id
_entity_poly.type
_entity_poly.pdbx_seq_one_letter_code
_entity_poly.pdbx_strand_id
1 'polypeptide(L)'
;MDPPSVLFQDMGDTLAAKVRIKEDDAMPWPTLTMNESRREFVRRAQMRDANIAALCREFTISRKTAYKWLTRAREDGLNGLREASRRPHHCASQVNEDVVCALGKLKLAHPRWGPVKIHELYRRLYGQAPSVSSCHRVLRKLGLVQKRRRRVRHSGSGFTGVPVAQRPNHVWTVDFKGWWTLGSGERCEPLTVCDAYSRLVLATLIPTSTGFAAIKQVFVQLFEQYGLPEILHTDNGSPFACTCAPLGLTRLSAWWISLGIDLARNRPAHPQDNPSHERMHGDLESEISNCVQADRRAQQAALDLWRHEYNQVRPHQSLNQRCPAEVYRRSERKYCDREPDYG
;
A
#
# COMPACT_ATOMS: atom_id res chain seq x y z
N MET A 1 -22.50 27.02 -57.23
CA MET A 1 -21.35 26.22 -57.75
C MET A 1 -21.16 25.07 -56.79
N ASP A 2 -21.77 23.94 -57.16
CA ASP A 2 -21.74 22.71 -56.36
C ASP A 2 -20.41 21.95 -56.61
N PRO A 3 -19.88 21.25 -55.62
CA PRO A 3 -18.76 20.33 -55.85
C PRO A 3 -19.27 18.95 -56.29
N PRO A 4 -18.48 18.23 -57.08
CA PRO A 4 -18.92 17.01 -57.73
C PRO A 4 -18.89 15.81 -56.80
N SER A 5 -19.94 14.99 -56.95
CA SER A 5 -20.10 13.63 -56.48
C SER A 5 -19.02 12.72 -57.05
N VAL A 6 -18.32 11.96 -56.20
CA VAL A 6 -17.52 10.82 -56.61
C VAL A 6 -18.11 9.54 -56.04
N LEU A 7 -18.50 8.70 -56.98
CA LEU A 7 -18.94 7.32 -56.82
C LEU A 7 -17.98 6.49 -56.00
N PHE A 8 -18.48 5.73 -55.04
CA PHE A 8 -17.91 4.48 -54.61
C PHE A 8 -18.85 3.35 -54.95
N GLN A 9 -18.54 2.71 -56.05
CA GLN A 9 -19.12 1.44 -56.45
C GLN A 9 -18.20 0.31 -55.94
N ASP A 10 -18.84 -0.71 -55.41
CA ASP A 10 -18.46 -2.11 -55.34
C ASP A 10 -17.02 -2.51 -54.94
N MET A 11 -16.91 -3.02 -53.75
CA MET A 11 -16.22 -4.29 -53.46
C MET A 11 -17.02 -5.04 -52.39
N GLY A 12 -18.02 -5.70 -52.86
CA GLY A 12 -18.70 -6.77 -52.13
C GLY A 12 -17.84 -8.03 -52.18
N ASP A 13 -18.09 -8.87 -51.23
CA ASP A 13 -17.75 -10.29 -51.17
C ASP A 13 -16.25 -10.67 -51.06
N THR A 14 -15.84 -10.90 -49.80
CA THR A 14 -15.23 -12.18 -49.40
C THR A 14 -14.73 -12.07 -47.97
N LEU A 15 -15.52 -12.50 -47.03
CA LEU A 15 -15.12 -13.14 -45.76
C LEU A 15 -16.33 -13.46 -44.89
N ALA A 16 -17.33 -14.10 -45.49
CA ALA A 16 -18.27 -14.88 -44.72
C ALA A 16 -17.57 -16.21 -44.37
N ALA A 17 -16.67 -16.17 -43.39
CA ALA A 17 -16.19 -17.37 -42.75
C ALA A 17 -17.43 -18.04 -42.07
N LYS A 18 -17.90 -19.09 -42.71
CA LYS A 18 -18.93 -20.01 -42.20
C LYS A 18 -18.54 -20.48 -40.82
N VAL A 19 -18.99 -19.79 -39.78
CA VAL A 19 -19.23 -20.41 -38.49
C VAL A 19 -20.40 -21.35 -38.72
N ARG A 20 -20.14 -22.61 -39.07
CA ARG A 20 -21.07 -23.68 -38.90
C ARG A 20 -21.32 -23.81 -37.40
N ILE A 21 -22.33 -23.16 -36.90
CA ILE A 21 -23.03 -23.53 -35.68
C ILE A 21 -23.60 -24.91 -36.02
N LYS A 22 -23.02 -25.94 -35.44
CA LYS A 22 -23.68 -27.24 -35.41
C LYS A 22 -24.96 -27.06 -34.62
N GLU A 23 -26.06 -26.89 -35.31
CA GLU A 23 -27.43 -27.11 -34.84
C GLU A 23 -27.59 -28.61 -34.61
N ASP A 24 -26.97 -29.17 -33.59
CA ASP A 24 -27.30 -30.51 -33.05
C ASP A 24 -26.57 -30.62 -31.72
N ASP A 25 -27.25 -30.21 -30.68
CA ASP A 25 -27.25 -30.74 -29.32
C ASP A 25 -28.00 -29.78 -28.39
N ALA A 26 -29.18 -29.31 -28.81
CA ALA A 26 -30.17 -28.83 -27.86
C ALA A 26 -30.67 -30.09 -27.12
N MET A 27 -30.04 -30.41 -25.99
CA MET A 27 -30.56 -31.41 -25.05
C MET A 27 -32.00 -31.03 -24.71
N PRO A 28 -32.99 -31.84 -25.06
CA PRO A 28 -34.40 -31.49 -24.89
C PRO A 28 -34.87 -31.43 -23.44
N TRP A 29 -33.96 -31.63 -22.50
CA TRP A 29 -34.24 -31.58 -21.07
C TRP A 29 -33.27 -30.64 -20.35
N PRO A 30 -33.79 -29.81 -19.42
CA PRO A 30 -32.90 -28.99 -18.60
C PRO A 30 -31.94 -29.90 -17.85
N THR A 31 -30.61 -29.58 -17.91
CA THR A 31 -29.59 -30.29 -17.12
C THR A 31 -29.87 -30.04 -15.64
N LEU A 32 -30.37 -31.08 -14.98
CA LEU A 32 -30.65 -31.02 -13.54
C LEU A 32 -29.36 -30.75 -12.76
N THR A 33 -29.43 -29.82 -11.83
CA THR A 33 -28.33 -29.66 -10.88
C THR A 33 -28.09 -30.92 -10.08
N MET A 34 -26.86 -31.13 -9.55
CA MET A 34 -26.53 -32.29 -8.73
C MET A 34 -27.52 -32.50 -7.56
N ASN A 35 -28.09 -31.45 -7.04
CA ASN A 35 -29.06 -31.51 -5.94
C ASN A 35 -30.45 -31.96 -6.43
N GLU A 36 -30.86 -31.46 -7.59
CA GLU A 36 -32.10 -31.88 -8.24
C GLU A 36 -32.04 -33.34 -8.66
N SER A 37 -30.93 -33.80 -9.21
CA SER A 37 -30.70 -35.21 -9.55
C SER A 37 -30.81 -36.15 -8.32
N ARG A 38 -30.28 -35.71 -7.16
CA ARG A 38 -30.39 -36.45 -5.89
C ARG A 38 -31.85 -36.50 -5.39
N ARG A 39 -32.58 -35.41 -5.48
CA ARG A 39 -33.99 -35.33 -5.10
C ARG A 39 -34.83 -36.26 -5.98
N GLU A 40 -34.63 -36.23 -7.27
CA GLU A 40 -35.34 -37.07 -8.21
C GLU A 40 -35.01 -38.56 -8.01
N PHE A 41 -33.76 -38.90 -7.79
CA PHE A 41 -33.35 -40.24 -7.41
C PHE A 41 -34.07 -40.73 -6.14
N VAL A 42 -34.08 -39.96 -5.06
CA VAL A 42 -34.74 -40.31 -3.79
C VAL A 42 -36.23 -40.41 -3.98
N ARG A 43 -36.88 -39.51 -4.68
CA ARG A 43 -38.32 -39.56 -4.98
C ARG A 43 -38.70 -40.87 -5.69
N ARG A 44 -37.93 -41.24 -6.72
CA ARG A 44 -38.19 -42.47 -7.48
C ARG A 44 -37.86 -43.73 -6.69
N ALA A 45 -36.84 -43.69 -5.85
CA ALA A 45 -36.45 -44.82 -5.00
C ALA A 45 -37.46 -45.11 -3.85
N GLN A 46 -38.32 -44.16 -3.51
CA GLN A 46 -39.37 -44.31 -2.49
C GLN A 46 -40.70 -44.85 -3.05
N MET A 47 -40.80 -45.02 -4.38
CA MET A 47 -42.01 -45.64 -4.99
C MET A 47 -42.10 -47.15 -4.64
N ARG A 48 -43.34 -47.64 -4.55
CA ARG A 48 -43.63 -48.99 -4.01
C ARG A 48 -42.96 -50.16 -4.76
N ASP A 49 -42.66 -49.96 -6.07
CA ASP A 49 -42.03 -50.97 -6.94
C ASP A 49 -40.63 -50.53 -7.44
N ALA A 50 -39.92 -49.70 -6.69
CA ALA A 50 -38.67 -49.14 -7.14
C ALA A 50 -37.52 -50.18 -7.18
N ASN A 51 -36.95 -50.38 -8.35
CA ASN A 51 -35.75 -51.20 -8.52
C ASN A 51 -34.50 -50.33 -8.36
N ILE A 52 -33.91 -50.36 -7.17
CA ILE A 52 -32.72 -49.57 -6.84
C ILE A 52 -31.55 -49.85 -7.77
N ALA A 53 -31.38 -51.11 -8.23
CA ALA A 53 -30.29 -51.48 -9.14
C ALA A 53 -30.46 -50.83 -10.53
N ALA A 54 -31.70 -50.73 -11.02
CA ALA A 54 -32.02 -50.09 -12.29
C ALA A 54 -31.80 -48.56 -12.17
N LEU A 55 -32.28 -47.94 -11.09
CA LEU A 55 -32.07 -46.53 -10.80
C LEU A 55 -30.58 -46.16 -10.67
N CYS A 56 -29.77 -47.00 -10.04
CA CYS A 56 -28.33 -46.78 -9.96
C CYS A 56 -27.67 -46.75 -11.35
N ARG A 57 -28.12 -47.60 -12.28
CA ARG A 57 -27.60 -47.59 -13.65
C ARG A 57 -28.02 -46.33 -14.40
N GLU A 58 -29.28 -45.92 -14.28
CA GLU A 58 -29.84 -44.75 -14.92
C GLU A 58 -29.14 -43.44 -14.43
N PHE A 59 -29.00 -43.32 -13.11
CA PHE A 59 -28.32 -42.14 -12.53
C PHE A 59 -26.78 -42.23 -12.50
N THR A 60 -26.22 -43.29 -13.05
CA THR A 60 -24.77 -43.54 -13.13
C THR A 60 -24.08 -43.47 -11.76
N ILE A 61 -24.73 -44.00 -10.71
CA ILE A 61 -24.19 -44.00 -9.34
C ILE A 61 -24.01 -45.45 -8.82
N SER A 62 -23.04 -45.60 -7.90
CA SER A 62 -22.86 -46.89 -7.22
C SER A 62 -24.01 -47.17 -6.23
N ARG A 63 -24.29 -48.45 -5.96
CA ARG A 63 -25.27 -48.84 -4.91
C ARG A 63 -24.92 -48.23 -3.55
N LYS A 64 -23.60 -48.13 -3.20
CA LYS A 64 -23.14 -47.51 -1.98
C LYS A 64 -23.53 -46.02 -1.92
N THR A 65 -23.41 -45.30 -3.03
CA THR A 65 -23.83 -43.89 -3.15
C THR A 65 -25.34 -43.76 -3.05
N ALA A 66 -26.09 -44.65 -3.66
CA ALA A 66 -27.55 -44.69 -3.59
C ALA A 66 -28.05 -44.81 -2.14
N TYR A 67 -27.59 -45.85 -1.43
CA TYR A 67 -27.98 -46.06 -0.03
C TYR A 67 -27.52 -44.91 0.89
N LYS A 68 -26.37 -44.33 0.66
CA LYS A 68 -25.93 -43.11 1.38
C LYS A 68 -26.96 -42.00 1.28
N TRP A 69 -27.47 -41.72 0.08
CA TRP A 69 -28.44 -40.65 -0.12
C TRP A 69 -29.83 -41.01 0.42
N LEU A 70 -30.23 -42.26 0.33
CA LEU A 70 -31.48 -42.71 0.91
C LEU A 70 -31.47 -42.65 2.45
N THR A 71 -30.38 -43.03 3.09
CA THR A 71 -30.21 -42.88 4.55
C THR A 71 -30.27 -41.41 4.97
N ARG A 72 -29.54 -40.53 4.31
CA ARG A 72 -29.56 -39.10 4.61
C ARG A 72 -30.93 -38.44 4.38
N ALA A 73 -31.64 -38.89 3.33
CA ALA A 73 -32.99 -38.40 3.08
C ALA A 73 -33.99 -38.89 4.16
N ARG A 74 -33.75 -40.06 4.75
CA ARG A 74 -34.57 -40.60 5.85
C ARG A 74 -34.30 -39.87 7.16
N GLU A 75 -33.03 -39.54 7.46
CA GLU A 75 -32.60 -38.90 8.70
C GLU A 75 -32.89 -37.39 8.71
N ASP A 76 -32.52 -36.67 7.63
CA ASP A 76 -32.53 -35.23 7.55
C ASP A 76 -33.51 -34.65 6.50
N GLY A 77 -34.33 -35.49 5.90
CA GLY A 77 -35.27 -35.12 4.83
C GLY A 77 -34.52 -34.54 3.61
N LEU A 78 -35.16 -33.58 2.95
CA LEU A 78 -34.58 -32.94 1.76
C LEU A 78 -33.28 -32.14 2.06
N ASN A 79 -33.04 -31.74 3.31
CA ASN A 79 -31.81 -31.08 3.71
C ASN A 79 -30.60 -32.01 3.70
N GLY A 80 -30.79 -33.30 3.99
CA GLY A 80 -29.74 -34.30 3.93
C GLY A 80 -29.17 -34.55 2.52
N LEU A 81 -29.87 -34.08 1.47
CA LEU A 81 -29.41 -34.18 0.08
C LEU A 81 -28.44 -33.09 -0.33
N ARG A 82 -28.28 -32.04 0.50
CA ARG A 82 -27.26 -31.03 0.27
C ARG A 82 -25.86 -31.58 0.54
N GLU A 83 -24.88 -31.00 -0.15
CA GLU A 83 -23.48 -31.34 0.10
C GLU A 83 -23.09 -30.85 1.51
N ALA A 84 -22.72 -31.79 2.37
CA ALA A 84 -22.17 -31.41 3.68
C ALA A 84 -20.76 -30.85 3.53
N SER A 85 -20.44 -29.87 4.32
CA SER A 85 -19.09 -29.34 4.36
C SER A 85 -18.09 -30.44 4.72
N ARG A 86 -17.04 -30.59 3.90
CA ARG A 86 -15.93 -31.52 4.16
C ARG A 86 -14.90 -30.92 5.11
N ARG A 87 -15.16 -29.71 5.62
CA ARG A 87 -14.26 -29.03 6.55
C ARG A 87 -14.25 -29.77 7.88
N PRO A 88 -13.07 -30.05 8.47
CA PRO A 88 -12.99 -30.61 9.82
C PRO A 88 -13.73 -29.75 10.83
N HIS A 89 -14.44 -30.35 11.77
CA HIS A 89 -15.12 -29.64 12.85
C HIS A 89 -14.14 -28.90 13.75
N HIS A 90 -12.94 -29.45 13.95
CA HIS A 90 -11.84 -28.81 14.65
C HIS A 90 -10.66 -28.59 13.69
N CYS A 91 -10.28 -27.34 13.47
CA CYS A 91 -9.06 -26.97 12.77
C CYS A 91 -8.03 -26.51 13.79
N ALA A 92 -6.97 -27.28 14.04
CA ALA A 92 -5.86 -26.90 14.91
C ALA A 92 -5.19 -25.57 14.50
N SER A 93 -5.37 -25.15 13.23
CA SER A 93 -4.86 -23.88 12.69
C SER A 93 -5.85 -22.72 12.79
N GLN A 94 -6.96 -22.89 13.54
CA GLN A 94 -7.91 -21.79 13.73
C GLN A 94 -7.30 -20.76 14.67
N VAL A 95 -7.24 -19.50 14.19
CA VAL A 95 -6.77 -18.38 14.99
C VAL A 95 -7.80 -18.09 16.09
N ASN A 96 -7.35 -17.97 17.33
CA ASN A 96 -8.20 -17.66 18.49
C ASN A 96 -8.96 -16.34 18.28
N GLU A 97 -10.16 -16.24 18.82
CA GLU A 97 -11.01 -15.05 18.71
C GLU A 97 -10.37 -13.80 19.34
N ASP A 98 -9.65 -13.94 20.45
CA ASP A 98 -8.90 -12.84 21.05
C ASP A 98 -7.86 -12.26 20.10
N VAL A 99 -7.15 -13.13 19.38
CA VAL A 99 -6.17 -12.73 18.35
C VAL A 99 -6.86 -12.04 17.17
N VAL A 100 -8.02 -12.56 16.74
CA VAL A 100 -8.82 -11.95 15.68
C VAL A 100 -9.27 -10.55 16.08
N CYS A 101 -9.76 -10.39 17.30
CA CYS A 101 -10.19 -9.10 17.85
C CYS A 101 -9.02 -8.11 17.94
N ALA A 102 -7.88 -8.55 18.48
CA ALA A 102 -6.69 -7.70 18.61
C ALA A 102 -6.14 -7.26 17.25
N LEU A 103 -6.05 -8.18 16.28
CA LEU A 103 -5.65 -7.83 14.89
C LEU A 103 -6.62 -6.84 14.24
N GLY A 104 -7.93 -6.99 14.50
CA GLY A 104 -8.96 -6.08 14.04
C GLY A 104 -8.79 -4.68 14.63
N LYS A 105 -8.58 -4.57 15.94
CA LYS A 105 -8.33 -3.29 16.64
C LYS A 105 -7.09 -2.58 16.12
N LEU A 106 -5.97 -3.31 15.96
CA LEU A 106 -4.74 -2.75 15.40
C LEU A 106 -4.93 -2.25 13.96
N LYS A 107 -5.69 -2.98 13.16
CA LYS A 107 -5.98 -2.59 11.79
C LYS A 107 -6.90 -1.37 11.70
N LEU A 108 -7.85 -1.23 12.61
CA LEU A 108 -8.72 -0.05 12.70
C LEU A 108 -7.95 1.19 13.18
N ALA A 109 -7.02 1.02 14.12
CA ALA A 109 -6.12 2.09 14.57
C ALA A 109 -5.17 2.55 13.43
N HIS A 110 -4.73 1.63 12.56
CA HIS A 110 -3.83 1.91 11.45
C HIS A 110 -4.43 1.48 10.10
N PRO A 111 -5.47 2.17 9.58
CA PRO A 111 -6.23 1.72 8.42
C PRO A 111 -5.40 1.56 7.14
N ARG A 112 -4.32 2.33 7.01
CA ARG A 112 -3.42 2.33 5.85
C ARG A 112 -2.34 1.24 5.89
N TRP A 113 -2.10 0.63 7.07
CA TRP A 113 -1.04 -0.37 7.20
C TRP A 113 -1.47 -1.73 6.62
N GLY A 114 -0.56 -2.32 5.85
CA GLY A 114 -0.77 -3.65 5.28
C GLY A 114 -0.62 -4.76 6.33
N PRO A 115 -1.08 -5.99 6.00
CA PRO A 115 -1.06 -7.12 6.95
C PRO A 115 0.32 -7.43 7.54
N VAL A 116 1.40 -7.19 6.80
CA VAL A 116 2.78 -7.41 7.27
C VAL A 116 3.13 -6.46 8.42
N LYS A 117 2.77 -5.18 8.31
CA LYS A 117 3.01 -4.19 9.37
C LYS A 117 2.14 -4.47 10.60
N ILE A 118 0.86 -4.83 10.40
CA ILE A 118 -0.06 -5.21 11.49
C ILE A 118 0.43 -6.46 12.21
N HIS A 119 0.93 -7.46 11.47
CA HIS A 119 1.55 -8.66 12.06
C HIS A 119 2.76 -8.30 12.94
N GLU A 120 3.65 -7.45 12.43
CA GLU A 120 4.84 -7.04 13.19
C GLU A 120 4.48 -6.23 14.44
N LEU A 121 3.52 -5.28 14.32
CA LEU A 121 3.01 -4.54 15.47
C LEU A 121 2.39 -5.47 16.50
N TYR A 122 1.57 -6.42 16.05
CA TYR A 122 0.99 -7.44 16.94
C TYR A 122 2.08 -8.23 17.67
N ARG A 123 3.10 -8.70 16.93
CA ARG A 123 4.24 -9.45 17.51
C ARG A 123 4.99 -8.65 18.57
N ARG A 124 5.17 -7.35 18.36
CA ARG A 124 5.82 -6.46 19.36
C ARG A 124 5.00 -6.27 20.62
N LEU A 125 3.68 -6.17 20.49
CA LEU A 125 2.79 -5.92 21.61
C LEU A 125 2.47 -7.19 22.43
N TYR A 126 2.34 -8.34 21.77
CA TYR A 126 1.86 -9.58 22.37
C TYR A 126 2.88 -10.73 22.37
N GLY A 127 4.06 -10.52 21.83
CA GLY A 127 5.14 -11.52 21.78
C GLY A 127 5.01 -12.49 20.61
N GLN A 128 4.07 -13.43 20.66
CA GLN A 128 3.83 -14.40 19.61
C GLN A 128 2.71 -13.97 18.69
N ALA A 129 2.93 -14.08 17.38
CA ALA A 129 1.93 -13.74 16.36
C ALA A 129 1.65 -14.95 15.46
N PRO A 130 0.42 -15.11 14.95
CA PRO A 130 0.14 -16.04 13.88
C PRO A 130 0.98 -15.69 12.64
N SER A 131 1.15 -16.61 11.71
CA SER A 131 1.88 -16.30 10.47
C SER A 131 1.28 -15.09 9.74
N VAL A 132 2.11 -14.36 8.98
CA VAL A 132 1.67 -13.21 8.16
C VAL A 132 0.48 -13.59 7.25
N SER A 133 0.52 -14.81 6.67
CA SER A 133 -0.57 -15.33 5.83
C SER A 133 -1.86 -15.54 6.62
N SER A 134 -1.77 -15.99 7.88
CA SER A 134 -2.92 -16.14 8.77
C SER A 134 -3.49 -14.78 9.16
N CYS A 135 -2.64 -13.81 9.52
CA CYS A 135 -3.06 -12.44 9.78
C CYS A 135 -3.77 -11.81 8.56
N HIS A 136 -3.20 -11.98 7.36
CA HIS A 136 -3.82 -11.48 6.13
C HIS A 136 -5.21 -12.12 5.89
N ARG A 137 -5.33 -13.43 6.10
CA ARG A 137 -6.61 -14.16 5.95
C ARG A 137 -7.66 -13.66 6.95
N VAL A 138 -7.26 -13.44 8.22
CA VAL A 138 -8.13 -12.86 9.24
C VAL A 138 -8.61 -11.48 8.85
N LEU A 139 -7.69 -10.56 8.53
CA LEU A 139 -8.02 -9.19 8.13
C LEU A 139 -8.89 -9.13 6.87
N ARG A 140 -8.66 -10.05 5.90
CA ARG A 140 -9.50 -10.17 4.70
C ARG A 140 -10.90 -10.66 5.05
N LYS A 141 -11.03 -11.62 5.97
CA LYS A 141 -12.33 -12.14 6.43
C LYS A 141 -13.13 -11.07 7.16
N LEU A 142 -12.45 -10.18 7.90
CA LEU A 142 -13.05 -9.01 8.54
C LEU A 142 -13.39 -7.86 7.56
N GLY A 143 -13.12 -8.01 6.26
CA GLY A 143 -13.35 -6.95 5.27
C GLY A 143 -12.38 -5.77 5.35
N LEU A 144 -11.33 -5.87 6.16
CA LEU A 144 -10.41 -4.76 6.45
C LEU A 144 -9.23 -4.66 5.47
N VAL A 145 -9.17 -5.50 4.43
CA VAL A 145 -8.13 -5.47 3.40
C VAL A 145 -8.71 -4.98 2.09
N GLN A 146 -8.27 -3.80 1.65
CA GLN A 146 -8.64 -3.27 0.35
C GLN A 146 -7.83 -3.93 -0.77
N LYS A 147 -8.47 -4.27 -1.89
CA LYS A 147 -7.78 -4.71 -3.11
C LYS A 147 -6.97 -3.52 -3.67
N ARG A 148 -5.65 -3.59 -3.57
CA ARG A 148 -4.80 -2.61 -4.25
C ARG A 148 -4.87 -2.83 -5.76
N ARG A 149 -5.17 -1.78 -6.53
CA ARG A 149 -4.92 -1.79 -7.98
C ARG A 149 -3.41 -2.01 -8.20
N ARG A 150 -3.08 -3.01 -9.00
CA ARG A 150 -1.69 -3.32 -9.34
C ARG A 150 -1.15 -2.15 -10.18
N ARG A 151 -0.32 -1.30 -9.59
CA ARG A 151 0.44 -0.31 -10.38
C ARG A 151 1.47 -1.09 -11.19
N VAL A 152 1.49 -0.85 -12.50
CA VAL A 152 2.57 -1.33 -13.37
C VAL A 152 3.86 -0.69 -12.85
N ARG A 153 4.80 -1.52 -12.41
CA ARG A 153 6.13 -1.04 -12.06
C ARG A 153 6.84 -0.75 -13.39
N HIS A 154 7.04 0.52 -13.68
CA HIS A 154 8.07 0.89 -14.65
C HIS A 154 9.41 0.58 -13.98
N SER A 155 10.11 -0.40 -14.50
CA SER A 155 11.50 -0.68 -14.14
C SER A 155 12.38 0.37 -14.80
N GLY A 156 12.47 1.54 -14.19
CA GLY A 156 13.50 2.50 -14.53
C GLY A 156 14.83 1.98 -13.96
N SER A 157 15.58 1.24 -14.73
CA SER A 157 17.00 1.04 -14.48
C SER A 157 17.70 2.30 -14.96
N GLY A 158 18.04 3.20 -14.08
CA GLY A 158 18.82 4.36 -14.40
C GLY A 158 19.73 4.70 -13.23
N PHE A 159 21.01 4.82 -13.51
CA PHE A 159 21.94 5.49 -12.63
C PHE A 159 21.37 6.87 -12.29
N THR A 160 21.02 7.09 -11.02
CA THR A 160 20.32 8.30 -10.58
C THR A 160 21.26 9.47 -10.32
N GLY A 161 22.57 9.26 -10.27
CA GLY A 161 23.55 10.28 -9.88
C GLY A 161 23.44 10.70 -8.41
N VAL A 162 22.44 10.17 -7.68
CA VAL A 162 22.20 10.49 -6.27
C VAL A 162 23.01 9.52 -5.41
N PRO A 163 23.74 10.02 -4.38
CA PRO A 163 24.51 9.17 -3.50
C PRO A 163 23.60 8.22 -2.72
N VAL A 164 23.93 6.93 -2.78
CA VAL A 164 23.24 5.91 -1.98
C VAL A 164 23.71 6.02 -0.53
N ALA A 165 22.79 6.26 0.38
CA ALA A 165 23.09 6.35 1.81
C ALA A 165 23.62 4.98 2.34
N GLN A 166 24.80 4.97 2.94
CA GLN A 166 25.48 3.77 3.44
C GLN A 166 25.37 3.61 4.95
N ARG A 167 25.12 4.71 5.68
CA ARG A 167 25.02 4.76 7.14
C ARG A 167 24.13 5.93 7.56
N PRO A 168 23.65 5.98 8.83
CA PRO A 168 22.93 7.14 9.34
C PRO A 168 23.75 8.42 9.16
N ASN A 169 23.08 9.51 8.82
CA ASN A 169 23.67 10.83 8.56
C ASN A 169 24.64 10.92 7.38
N HIS A 170 24.77 9.89 6.55
CA HIS A 170 25.48 10.00 5.29
C HIS A 170 24.73 10.95 4.33
N VAL A 171 23.44 10.72 4.11
CA VAL A 171 22.62 11.57 3.24
C VAL A 171 21.33 11.94 3.97
N TRP A 172 21.09 13.25 4.15
CA TRP A 172 19.76 13.72 4.50
C TRP A 172 19.05 14.24 3.26
N THR A 173 17.80 13.87 3.10
CA THR A 173 16.94 14.35 2.02
C THR A 173 16.03 15.45 2.56
N VAL A 174 15.89 16.53 1.81
CA VAL A 174 15.13 17.73 2.18
C VAL A 174 14.17 18.07 1.06
N ASP A 175 12.92 18.27 1.40
CA ASP A 175 11.90 18.63 0.41
C ASP A 175 10.69 19.31 1.09
N PHE A 176 9.98 20.16 0.35
CA PHE A 176 8.67 20.67 0.74
C PHE A 176 7.59 19.70 0.24
N LYS A 177 6.66 19.31 1.13
CA LYS A 177 5.57 18.39 0.76
C LYS A 177 4.62 18.97 -0.30
N GLY A 178 4.75 20.23 -0.63
CA GLY A 178 3.74 21.02 -1.31
C GLY A 178 2.80 21.65 -0.30
N TRP A 179 1.77 22.35 -0.76
CA TRP A 179 0.92 23.13 0.11
C TRP A 179 -0.55 22.71 0.06
N TRP A 180 -1.26 23.00 1.14
CA TRP A 180 -2.72 22.94 1.24
C TRP A 180 -3.22 24.08 2.12
N THR A 181 -4.52 24.33 2.08
CA THR A 181 -5.17 25.36 2.88
C THR A 181 -5.71 24.77 4.16
N LEU A 182 -5.43 25.40 5.30
CA LEU A 182 -5.97 25.06 6.61
C LEU A 182 -7.42 25.53 6.77
N GLY A 183 -8.10 25.09 7.83
CA GLY A 183 -9.44 25.57 8.16
C GLY A 183 -9.52 27.07 8.40
N SER A 184 -8.43 27.70 8.87
CA SER A 184 -8.27 29.17 9.00
C SER A 184 -8.13 29.93 7.67
N GLY A 185 -8.00 29.22 6.55
CA GLY A 185 -7.66 29.83 5.26
C GLY A 185 -6.15 30.05 5.05
N GLU A 186 -5.32 29.77 6.04
CA GLU A 186 -3.86 29.93 5.96
C GLU A 186 -3.24 28.82 5.09
N ARG A 187 -2.21 29.15 4.30
CA ARG A 187 -1.43 28.19 3.52
C ARG A 187 -0.48 27.42 4.45
N CYS A 188 -0.55 26.10 4.36
CA CYS A 188 0.33 25.16 5.03
C CYS A 188 1.27 24.50 4.01
N GLU A 189 2.58 24.65 4.22
CA GLU A 189 3.61 24.07 3.34
C GLU A 189 4.74 23.47 4.21
N PRO A 190 4.60 22.19 4.63
CA PRO A 190 5.57 21.58 5.53
C PRO A 190 6.90 21.31 4.84
N LEU A 191 7.97 21.71 5.51
CA LEU A 191 9.33 21.26 5.22
C LEU A 191 9.55 19.90 5.87
N THR A 192 10.06 18.95 5.10
CA THR A 192 10.38 17.61 5.56
C THR A 192 11.87 17.35 5.40
N VAL A 193 12.48 16.77 6.42
CA VAL A 193 13.89 16.35 6.42
C VAL A 193 13.97 14.91 6.89
N CYS A 194 14.64 14.06 6.13
CA CYS A 194 14.76 12.63 6.43
C CYS A 194 16.20 12.15 6.32
N ASP A 195 16.61 11.27 7.22
CA ASP A 195 17.81 10.47 7.02
C ASP A 195 17.54 9.34 6.01
N ALA A 196 18.24 9.37 4.89
CA ALA A 196 17.98 8.44 3.78
C ALA A 196 18.31 6.98 4.10
N TYR A 197 19.21 6.71 5.04
CA TYR A 197 19.58 5.35 5.45
C TYR A 197 18.55 4.74 6.40
N SER A 198 18.37 5.37 7.56
CA SER A 198 17.47 4.88 8.61
C SER A 198 15.99 5.13 8.32
N ARG A 199 15.67 5.98 7.34
CA ARG A 199 14.32 6.46 7.05
C ARG A 199 13.73 7.34 8.16
N LEU A 200 14.56 7.76 9.13
CA LEU A 200 14.10 8.62 10.22
C LEU A 200 13.66 9.97 9.64
N VAL A 201 12.45 10.37 9.96
CA VAL A 201 11.94 11.71 9.67
C VAL A 201 12.44 12.64 10.77
N LEU A 202 13.47 13.44 10.46
CA LEU A 202 14.12 14.36 11.38
C LEU A 202 13.21 15.57 11.66
N ALA A 203 12.53 16.05 10.63
CA ALA A 203 11.58 17.15 10.71
C ALA A 203 10.37 16.98 9.80
N THR A 204 9.23 17.46 10.29
CA THR A 204 8.00 17.76 9.55
C THR A 204 7.49 19.09 10.10
N LEU A 205 8.03 20.19 9.63
CA LEU A 205 7.79 21.51 10.24
C LEU A 205 7.09 22.43 9.25
N ILE A 206 6.13 23.20 9.73
CA ILE A 206 5.52 24.29 8.98
C ILE A 206 6.35 25.55 9.28
N PRO A 207 7.29 25.97 8.44
CA PRO A 207 8.14 27.13 8.73
C PRO A 207 7.31 28.42 8.68
N THR A 208 7.69 29.43 9.45
CA THR A 208 7.01 30.73 9.45
C THR A 208 7.10 31.43 8.09
N SER A 209 8.16 31.13 7.36
CA SER A 209 8.43 31.61 6.01
C SER A 209 9.35 30.62 5.29
N THR A 210 9.30 30.59 3.97
CA THR A 210 10.27 29.86 3.14
C THR A 210 11.58 30.65 2.91
N GLY A 211 11.71 31.81 3.51
CA GLY A 211 12.92 32.66 3.42
C GLY A 211 14.13 32.09 4.16
N PHE A 212 15.31 32.57 3.78
CA PHE A 212 16.60 32.11 4.29
C PHE A 212 16.66 32.01 5.82
N ALA A 213 16.30 33.11 6.54
CA ALA A 213 16.44 33.19 7.99
C ALA A 213 15.58 32.11 8.71
N ALA A 214 14.34 31.94 8.28
CA ALA A 214 13.43 30.97 8.88
C ALA A 214 13.91 29.54 8.64
N ILE A 215 14.35 29.22 7.42
CA ILE A 215 14.84 27.88 7.09
C ILE A 215 16.21 27.63 7.75
N LYS A 216 17.12 28.61 7.79
CA LYS A 216 18.39 28.50 8.53
C LYS A 216 18.12 28.10 9.99
N GLN A 217 17.19 28.81 10.65
CA GLN A 217 16.85 28.48 12.05
C GLN A 217 16.35 27.06 12.24
N VAL A 218 15.53 26.53 11.33
CA VAL A 218 15.11 25.12 11.36
C VAL A 218 16.32 24.18 11.29
N PHE A 219 17.25 24.44 10.37
CA PHE A 219 18.44 23.61 10.23
C PHE A 219 19.41 23.74 11.40
N VAL A 220 19.55 24.93 12.01
CA VAL A 220 20.33 25.08 13.25
C VAL A 220 19.78 24.13 14.33
N GLN A 221 18.48 24.14 14.59
CA GLN A 221 17.86 23.25 15.57
C GLN A 221 18.08 21.76 15.24
N LEU A 222 17.96 21.38 13.96
CA LEU A 222 18.22 20.03 13.51
C LEU A 222 19.68 19.61 13.71
N PHE A 223 20.63 20.48 13.37
CA PHE A 223 22.05 20.21 13.52
C PHE A 223 22.48 20.14 15.00
N GLU A 224 21.90 20.98 15.86
CA GLU A 224 22.10 20.89 17.31
C GLU A 224 21.56 19.57 17.88
N GLN A 225 20.39 19.14 17.42
CA GLN A 225 19.73 17.93 17.92
C GLN A 225 20.38 16.65 17.38
N TYR A 226 20.67 16.59 16.09
CA TYR A 226 21.07 15.37 15.39
C TYR A 226 22.53 15.32 14.94
N GLY A 227 23.25 16.47 14.97
CA GLY A 227 24.57 16.66 14.38
C GLY A 227 24.49 16.89 12.87
N LEU A 228 25.64 17.10 12.23
CA LEU A 228 25.72 17.40 10.80
C LEU A 228 25.68 16.14 9.95
N PRO A 229 24.92 16.12 8.84
CA PRO A 229 25.05 15.11 7.81
C PRO A 229 26.32 15.31 6.98
N GLU A 230 26.68 14.32 6.17
CA GLU A 230 27.76 14.46 5.20
C GLU A 230 27.24 15.14 3.93
N ILE A 231 26.05 14.76 3.48
CA ILE A 231 25.43 15.23 2.25
C ILE A 231 24.00 15.68 2.53
N LEU A 232 23.62 16.86 2.01
CA LEU A 232 22.23 17.28 1.89
C LEU A 232 21.77 17.10 0.46
N HIS A 233 20.71 16.31 0.28
CA HIS A 233 20.09 16.07 -1.00
C HIS A 233 18.77 16.83 -1.09
N THR A 234 18.69 17.81 -2.01
CA THR A 234 17.55 18.71 -2.19
C THR A 234 17.01 18.64 -3.62
N ASP A 235 15.84 19.19 -3.83
CA ASP A 235 15.37 19.55 -5.16
C ASP A 235 16.10 20.79 -5.71
N ASN A 236 15.73 21.23 -6.92
CA ASN A 236 16.28 22.45 -7.54
C ASN A 236 15.42 23.70 -7.30
N GLY A 237 14.46 23.62 -6.36
CA GLY A 237 13.56 24.71 -6.04
C GLY A 237 14.13 25.68 -5.00
N SER A 238 13.57 26.89 -4.95
CA SER A 238 13.82 27.83 -3.86
C SER A 238 13.26 27.26 -2.53
N PRO A 239 13.96 27.39 -1.39
CA PRO A 239 15.17 28.20 -1.15
C PRO A 239 16.50 27.45 -1.33
N PHE A 240 16.49 26.21 -1.83
CA PHE A 240 17.67 25.34 -1.86
C PHE A 240 18.58 25.61 -3.06
N ALA A 241 18.00 26.03 -4.18
CA ALA A 241 18.72 26.36 -5.40
C ALA A 241 18.19 27.64 -6.03
N CYS A 242 19.06 28.32 -6.80
CA CYS A 242 18.72 29.51 -7.55
C CYS A 242 19.30 29.43 -8.95
N THR A 243 18.47 29.44 -9.98
CA THR A 243 18.91 29.35 -11.38
C THR A 243 19.69 30.59 -11.85
N CYS A 244 19.51 31.74 -11.18
CA CYS A 244 20.15 33.02 -11.53
C CYS A 244 21.46 33.23 -10.80
N ALA A 245 21.85 32.36 -9.85
CA ALA A 245 23.07 32.57 -9.05
C ALA A 245 24.24 31.73 -9.61
N PRO A 246 25.49 32.13 -9.39
CA PRO A 246 26.64 31.33 -9.74
C PRO A 246 26.58 29.95 -9.14
N LEU A 247 26.87 28.92 -9.94
CA LEU A 247 26.76 27.51 -9.56
C LEU A 247 25.37 27.09 -9.03
N GLY A 248 24.34 27.91 -9.21
CA GLY A 248 23.01 27.67 -8.67
C GLY A 248 22.91 27.77 -7.15
N LEU A 249 23.89 28.36 -6.48
CA LEU A 249 23.95 28.44 -5.01
C LEU A 249 23.05 29.56 -4.46
N THR A 250 22.39 29.26 -3.35
CA THR A 250 21.68 30.22 -2.51
C THR A 250 22.49 30.53 -1.26
N ARG A 251 22.11 31.53 -0.51
CA ARG A 251 22.74 31.81 0.81
C ARG A 251 22.65 30.59 1.74
N LEU A 252 21.55 29.82 1.65
CA LEU A 252 21.35 28.64 2.45
C LEU A 252 22.31 27.52 2.04
N SER A 253 22.44 27.24 0.75
CA SER A 253 23.35 26.22 0.24
C SER A 253 24.83 26.61 0.46
N ALA A 254 25.18 27.87 0.35
CA ALA A 254 26.52 28.37 0.68
C ALA A 254 26.85 28.17 2.17
N TRP A 255 25.89 28.44 3.06
CA TRP A 255 26.04 28.21 4.49
C TRP A 255 26.23 26.73 4.80
N TRP A 256 25.49 25.79 4.15
CA TRP A 256 25.72 24.38 4.34
C TRP A 256 27.10 23.90 3.91
N ILE A 257 27.60 24.43 2.78
CA ILE A 257 28.96 24.14 2.31
C ILE A 257 30.02 24.66 3.31
N SER A 258 29.82 25.85 3.91
CA SER A 258 30.75 26.38 4.93
C SER A 258 30.82 25.53 6.19
N LEU A 259 29.78 24.73 6.47
CA LEU A 259 29.74 23.71 7.54
C LEU A 259 30.39 22.38 7.12
N GLY A 260 30.94 22.29 5.92
CA GLY A 260 31.53 21.06 5.37
C GLY A 260 30.49 20.00 5.00
N ILE A 261 29.32 20.44 4.57
CA ILE A 261 28.25 19.55 4.09
C ILE A 261 28.24 19.59 2.56
N ASP A 262 28.34 18.44 1.92
CA ASP A 262 28.21 18.32 0.48
C ASP A 262 26.77 18.45 0.02
N LEU A 263 26.58 18.97 -1.19
CA LEU A 263 25.26 19.15 -1.78
C LEU A 263 25.03 18.18 -2.93
N ALA A 264 23.94 17.45 -2.88
CA ALA A 264 23.42 16.67 -3.99
C ALA A 264 22.07 17.25 -4.42
N ARG A 265 21.81 17.27 -5.73
CA ARG A 265 20.56 17.80 -6.28
C ARG A 265 19.91 16.78 -7.20
N ASN A 266 18.59 16.77 -7.23
CA ASN A 266 17.85 16.02 -8.22
C ASN A 266 18.18 16.52 -9.63
N ARG A 267 18.13 15.61 -10.60
CA ARG A 267 18.15 16.04 -12.01
C ARG A 267 16.87 16.84 -12.29
N PRO A 268 16.92 17.88 -13.13
CA PRO A 268 15.72 18.63 -13.50
C PRO A 268 14.64 17.70 -14.07
N ALA A 269 13.40 17.84 -13.60
CA ALA A 269 12.24 17.04 -14.00
C ALA A 269 12.35 15.52 -13.75
N HIS A 270 13.19 15.09 -12.80
CA HIS A 270 13.32 13.69 -12.40
C HIS A 270 12.96 13.48 -10.93
N PRO A 271 11.66 13.50 -10.56
CA PRO A 271 11.23 13.30 -9.18
C PRO A 271 11.64 11.92 -8.64
N GLN A 272 11.77 10.92 -9.51
CA GLN A 272 12.22 9.58 -9.15
C GLN A 272 13.63 9.48 -8.56
N ASP A 273 14.39 10.55 -8.52
CA ASP A 273 15.74 10.56 -7.93
C ASP A 273 15.70 10.46 -6.39
N ASN A 274 14.55 10.76 -5.76
CA ASN A 274 14.34 10.60 -4.31
C ASN A 274 13.13 9.70 -3.95
N PRO A 275 13.13 8.43 -4.35
CA PRO A 275 11.95 7.57 -4.25
C PRO A 275 11.55 7.23 -2.80
N SER A 276 12.49 7.36 -1.86
CA SER A 276 12.21 7.10 -0.44
C SER A 276 11.47 8.28 0.21
N HIS A 277 11.86 9.48 -0.12
CA HIS A 277 11.22 10.70 0.35
C HIS A 277 9.82 10.85 -0.25
N GLU A 278 9.68 10.62 -1.56
CA GLU A 278 8.37 10.59 -2.22
C GLU A 278 7.41 9.58 -1.58
N ARG A 279 7.91 8.38 -1.22
CA ARG A 279 7.08 7.38 -0.54
C ARG A 279 6.66 7.86 0.84
N MET A 280 7.54 8.50 1.60
CA MET A 280 7.22 9.11 2.89
C MET A 280 6.18 10.23 2.70
N HIS A 281 6.32 11.08 1.70
CA HIS A 281 5.32 12.09 1.33
C HIS A 281 3.96 11.48 0.97
N GLY A 282 3.94 10.35 0.26
CA GLY A 282 2.70 9.61 -0.04
C GLY A 282 2.03 9.05 1.23
N ASP A 283 2.83 8.58 2.18
CA ASP A 283 2.32 8.13 3.48
C ASP A 283 1.77 9.32 4.29
N LEU A 284 2.52 10.42 4.40
CA LEU A 284 2.10 11.66 5.06
C LEU A 284 0.80 12.22 4.47
N GLU A 285 0.74 12.36 3.15
CA GLU A 285 -0.46 12.85 2.45
C GLU A 285 -1.67 12.00 2.74
N SER A 286 -1.51 10.69 2.68
CA SER A 286 -2.62 9.78 2.88
C SER A 286 -3.17 9.75 4.31
N GLU A 287 -2.34 10.13 5.29
CA GLU A 287 -2.67 10.05 6.72
C GLU A 287 -3.03 11.41 7.32
N ILE A 288 -2.44 12.51 6.81
CA ILE A 288 -2.61 13.87 7.35
C ILE A 288 -3.45 14.78 6.46
N SER A 289 -3.24 14.80 5.14
CA SER A 289 -3.93 15.77 4.27
C SER A 289 -5.43 15.53 4.15
N ASN A 290 -5.91 14.33 4.49
CA ASN A 290 -7.34 14.05 4.61
C ASN A 290 -7.95 14.55 5.95
N CYS A 291 -7.12 15.03 6.88
CA CYS A 291 -7.51 15.54 8.20
C CYS A 291 -6.92 16.94 8.40
N VAL A 292 -7.25 17.86 7.49
CA VAL A 292 -6.83 19.25 7.57
C VAL A 292 -7.32 19.84 8.89
N GLN A 293 -6.40 20.44 9.66
CA GLN A 293 -6.67 21.01 10.96
C GLN A 293 -7.18 22.47 10.84
N ALA A 294 -7.77 22.97 11.92
CA ALA A 294 -8.36 24.32 11.95
C ALA A 294 -7.32 25.41 11.74
N ASP A 295 -6.16 25.26 12.34
CA ASP A 295 -5.09 26.26 12.33
C ASP A 295 -3.69 25.63 12.24
N ARG A 296 -2.67 26.47 12.10
CA ARG A 296 -1.27 26.08 11.97
C ARG A 296 -0.74 25.31 13.19
N ARG A 297 -1.14 25.69 14.40
CA ARG A 297 -0.70 25.03 15.63
C ARG A 297 -1.24 23.62 15.74
N ALA A 298 -2.53 23.46 15.48
CA ALA A 298 -3.18 22.14 15.46
C ALA A 298 -2.59 21.25 14.35
N GLN A 299 -2.31 21.83 13.16
CA GLN A 299 -1.70 21.11 12.06
C GLN A 299 -0.26 20.67 12.39
N GLN A 300 0.53 21.52 13.04
CA GLN A 300 1.87 21.15 13.49
C GLN A 300 1.83 20.02 14.53
N ALA A 301 0.92 20.08 15.47
CA ALA A 301 0.74 19.01 16.47
C ALA A 301 0.37 17.66 15.79
N ALA A 302 -0.48 17.69 14.78
CA ALA A 302 -0.83 16.49 13.99
C ALA A 302 0.39 15.95 13.22
N LEU A 303 1.22 16.81 12.64
CA LEU A 303 2.46 16.45 11.96
C LEU A 303 3.48 15.84 12.94
N ASP A 304 3.60 16.39 14.15
CA ASP A 304 4.52 15.89 15.17
C ASP A 304 4.09 14.49 15.68
N LEU A 305 2.79 14.29 15.89
CA LEU A 305 2.23 12.99 16.25
C LEU A 305 2.48 11.95 15.15
N TRP A 306 2.22 12.32 13.89
CA TRP A 306 2.49 11.47 12.75
C TRP A 306 3.98 11.11 12.64
N ARG A 307 4.88 12.10 12.82
CA ARG A 307 6.33 11.90 12.80
C ARG A 307 6.76 10.94 13.91
N HIS A 308 6.20 11.08 15.11
CA HIS A 308 6.46 10.16 16.22
C HIS A 308 6.03 8.73 15.86
N GLU A 309 4.81 8.55 15.38
CA GLU A 309 4.30 7.22 14.97
C GLU A 309 5.14 6.62 13.83
N TYR A 310 5.49 7.43 12.82
CA TYR A 310 6.31 7.00 11.70
C TYR A 310 7.69 6.50 12.16
N ASN A 311 8.32 7.22 13.07
CA ASN A 311 9.68 6.94 13.55
C ASN A 311 9.75 5.82 14.59
N GLN A 312 8.80 5.76 15.53
CA GLN A 312 8.88 4.91 16.71
C GLN A 312 8.00 3.64 16.62
N VAL A 313 6.90 3.70 15.88
CA VAL A 313 5.88 2.64 15.92
C VAL A 313 5.79 1.90 14.58
N ARG A 314 5.93 2.61 13.47
CA ARG A 314 5.71 2.06 12.13
C ARG A 314 6.82 1.12 11.69
N PRO A 315 6.55 -0.19 11.43
CA PRO A 315 7.54 -1.10 10.87
C PRO A 315 7.84 -0.78 9.39
N HIS A 316 9.13 -0.80 9.02
CA HIS A 316 9.58 -0.54 7.66
C HIS A 316 10.17 -1.79 7.02
N GLN A 317 9.63 -2.21 5.88
CA GLN A 317 10.09 -3.40 5.17
C GLN A 317 11.55 -3.28 4.72
N SER A 318 11.99 -2.08 4.31
CA SER A 318 13.38 -1.82 3.93
C SER A 318 14.36 -1.88 5.10
N LEU A 319 13.86 -1.86 6.34
CA LEU A 319 14.63 -1.95 7.57
C LEU A 319 14.42 -3.30 8.28
N ASN A 320 14.01 -4.34 7.55
CA ASN A 320 13.66 -5.65 8.12
C ASN A 320 12.59 -5.56 9.21
N GLN A 321 11.55 -4.76 8.97
CA GLN A 321 10.44 -4.48 9.89
C GLN A 321 10.84 -3.69 11.15
N ARG A 322 12.07 -3.21 11.27
CA ARG A 322 12.44 -2.28 12.35
C ARG A 322 11.83 -0.90 12.13
N CYS A 323 11.67 -0.15 13.22
CA CYS A 323 11.30 1.26 13.15
C CYS A 323 12.53 2.13 12.83
N PRO A 324 12.36 3.27 12.16
CA PRO A 324 13.46 4.19 11.86
C PRO A 324 14.34 4.55 13.07
N ALA A 325 13.72 4.82 14.22
CA ALA A 325 14.42 5.17 15.44
C ALA A 325 15.31 4.04 15.99
N GLU A 326 15.00 2.77 15.71
CA GLU A 326 15.81 1.63 16.11
C GLU A 326 17.12 1.51 15.30
N VAL A 327 17.14 2.13 14.12
CA VAL A 327 18.27 2.08 13.18
C VAL A 327 19.12 3.33 13.24
N TYR A 328 18.50 4.47 13.49
CA TYR A 328 19.17 5.76 13.52
C TYR A 328 20.19 5.85 14.66
N ARG A 329 21.27 6.57 14.40
CA ARG A 329 22.27 6.99 15.39
C ARG A 329 22.61 8.45 15.12
N ARG A 330 22.77 9.25 16.18
CA ARG A 330 23.18 10.66 16.07
C ARG A 330 24.53 10.78 15.37
N SER A 331 24.72 11.85 14.59
CA SER A 331 26.00 12.17 13.95
C SER A 331 27.05 12.56 14.99
N GLU A 332 28.28 12.12 14.78
CA GLU A 332 29.45 12.53 15.57
C GLU A 332 29.95 13.93 15.16
N ARG A 333 29.57 14.40 13.96
CA ARG A 333 29.90 15.73 13.46
C ARG A 333 29.03 16.74 14.19
N LYS A 334 29.63 17.48 15.13
CA LYS A 334 28.93 18.48 15.93
C LYS A 334 28.72 19.74 15.10
N TYR A 335 27.60 20.38 15.30
CA TYR A 335 27.34 21.71 14.77
C TYR A 335 28.14 22.74 15.56
N CYS A 336 28.86 23.60 14.84
CA CYS A 336 29.46 24.82 15.37
C CYS A 336 29.04 25.94 14.41
N ASP A 337 28.47 27.01 14.95
CA ASP A 337 28.03 28.13 14.12
C ASP A 337 29.23 28.78 13.46
N ARG A 338 29.34 28.65 12.14
CA ARG A 338 30.33 29.35 11.31
C ARG A 338 29.53 30.13 10.27
N GLU A 339 29.53 31.44 10.39
CA GLU A 339 29.00 32.24 9.32
C GLU A 339 30.04 32.32 8.19
N PRO A 340 29.64 32.04 6.94
CA PRO A 340 30.52 32.22 5.81
C PRO A 340 30.86 33.72 5.71
N ASP A 341 32.12 34.02 5.51
CA ASP A 341 32.53 35.34 5.09
C ASP A 341 32.04 35.56 3.65
N TYR A 342 31.08 36.43 3.49
CA TYR A 342 30.53 36.77 2.19
C TYR A 342 31.27 37.95 1.56
N GLY A 343 32.56 38.21 1.96
CA GLY A 343 33.46 39.26 1.55
C GLY A 343 33.07 40.13 0.38
#